data_e74b51c04f051b8a887d317951d81600
#
_entry.id   e74b51c04f051b8a887d317951d81600
#
_cell.length_a   1.000
_cell.length_b   1.000
_cell.length_c   1.000
_cell.angle_alpha   90.00
_cell.angle_beta   90.00
_cell.angle_gamma   90.00
#
_symmetry.space_group_name_H-M   'P 1'
#
loop_
_entity.id
_entity.type
_entity.pdbx_description
1 polymer ?
#
loop_
_entity_poly.entity_id
_entity_poly.type
_entity_poly.pdbx_seq_one_letter_code
_entity_poly.pdbx_strand_id
1 'polypeptide(L)'
;MNAKLNDILKKAEAFHSHLGPFLVLGLKAGQLALRELRAKQGDSKLSAQVELPYRIPISCLLDGVQFSTGCTIGNKRLSFKDSTDITLSFSKYGEAIGLTLKKAPFQLLNRLFRGEDLNDKELRDLSHNIATMNENELFDMKQRPVGSALRTT
;
A
#
# COMPACT_ATOMS: atom_id res chain seq x y z
N MET A 1 0.22 -3.25 -20.08
CA MET A 1 0.35 -2.18 -19.06
C MET A 1 0.45 -0.84 -19.79
N ASN A 2 -0.30 0.16 -19.37
CA ASN A 2 -0.32 1.44 -20.07
C ASN A 2 0.91 2.30 -19.74
N ALA A 3 1.16 3.31 -20.56
CA ALA A 3 2.33 4.17 -20.43
C ALA A 3 2.36 4.94 -19.11
N LYS A 4 1.20 5.38 -18.63
CA LYS A 4 1.10 6.13 -17.37
C LYS A 4 1.48 5.27 -16.18
N LEU A 5 1.01 4.03 -16.13
CA LEU A 5 1.36 3.09 -15.07
C LEU A 5 2.85 2.77 -15.11
N ASN A 6 3.41 2.53 -16.30
CA ASN A 6 4.84 2.29 -16.44
C ASN A 6 5.67 3.45 -15.90
N ASP A 7 5.25 4.68 -16.19
CA ASP A 7 5.98 5.87 -15.72
C ASP A 7 5.97 5.96 -14.20
N ILE A 8 4.81 5.71 -13.58
CA ILE A 8 4.69 5.73 -12.11
C ILE A 8 5.56 4.64 -11.48
N LEU A 9 5.57 3.43 -12.07
CA LEU A 9 6.39 2.34 -11.56
C LEU A 9 7.88 2.67 -11.63
N LYS A 10 8.33 3.31 -12.71
CA LYS A 10 9.73 3.73 -12.84
C LYS A 10 10.10 4.76 -11.77
N LYS A 11 9.22 5.70 -11.49
CA LYS A 11 9.45 6.71 -10.46
C LYS A 11 9.48 6.09 -9.06
N ALA A 12 8.59 5.15 -8.78
CA ALA A 12 8.57 4.43 -7.52
C ALA A 12 9.83 3.58 -7.35
N GLU A 13 10.26 2.92 -8.41
CA GLU A 13 11.49 2.15 -8.41
C GLU A 13 12.70 3.04 -8.12
N ALA A 14 12.76 4.21 -8.73
CA ALA A 14 13.84 5.17 -8.49
C ALA A 14 13.86 5.63 -7.03
N PHE A 15 12.69 5.88 -6.45
CA PHE A 15 12.56 6.28 -5.04
C PHE A 15 13.04 5.18 -4.10
N HIS A 16 12.66 3.93 -4.37
CA HIS A 16 12.91 2.79 -3.47
C HIS A 16 14.20 2.03 -3.77
N SER A 17 14.79 2.25 -4.94
CA SER A 17 16.02 1.63 -5.45
C SER A 17 15.82 0.35 -6.25
N HIS A 18 14.68 -0.33 -6.11
CA HIS A 18 14.37 -1.50 -6.95
C HIS A 18 12.86 -1.66 -7.05
N LEU A 19 12.41 -2.51 -7.98
CA LEU A 19 11.00 -2.80 -8.16
C LEU A 19 10.68 -4.13 -7.48
N GLY A 20 9.71 -4.08 -6.55
CA GLY A 20 9.24 -5.27 -5.86
C GLY A 20 7.74 -5.24 -5.66
N PRO A 21 7.11 -6.41 -5.44
CA PRO A 21 5.64 -6.48 -5.38
C PRO A 21 5.04 -5.76 -4.17
N PHE A 22 5.74 -5.70 -3.04
CA PHE A 22 5.21 -4.98 -1.88
C PHE A 22 5.30 -3.47 -2.06
N LEU A 23 6.33 -2.97 -2.73
CA LEU A 23 6.39 -1.56 -3.13
C LEU A 23 5.16 -1.21 -3.98
N VAL A 24 4.85 -2.04 -4.96
CA VAL A 24 3.71 -1.83 -5.87
C VAL A 24 2.39 -1.92 -5.10
N LEU A 25 2.30 -2.87 -4.17
CA LEU A 25 1.08 -3.02 -3.36
C LEU A 25 0.82 -1.74 -2.54
N GLY A 26 1.85 -1.20 -1.90
CA GLY A 26 1.73 0.07 -1.16
C GLY A 26 1.38 1.25 -2.06
N LEU A 27 1.97 1.29 -3.26
CA LEU A 27 1.63 2.31 -4.27
C LEU A 27 0.14 2.25 -4.63
N LYS A 28 -0.37 1.06 -4.91
CA LYS A 28 -1.77 0.86 -5.29
C LYS A 28 -2.71 1.22 -4.14
N ALA A 29 -2.36 0.84 -2.93
CA ALA A 29 -3.15 1.19 -1.74
C ALA A 29 -3.23 2.71 -1.55
N GLY A 30 -2.10 3.38 -1.69
CA GLY A 30 -2.05 4.84 -1.57
C GLY A 30 -2.85 5.55 -2.65
N GLN A 31 -2.76 5.09 -3.89
CA GLN A 31 -3.55 5.67 -4.99
C GLN A 31 -5.04 5.50 -4.75
N LEU A 32 -5.46 4.34 -4.26
CA LEU A 32 -6.86 4.10 -3.90
C LEU A 32 -7.31 5.06 -2.81
N ALA A 33 -6.49 5.23 -1.79
CA ALA A 33 -6.80 6.14 -0.68
C ALA A 33 -6.94 7.59 -1.15
N LEU A 34 -6.04 8.06 -2.00
CA LEU A 34 -6.11 9.42 -2.54
C LEU A 34 -7.43 9.65 -3.27
N ARG A 35 -7.82 8.69 -4.10
CA ARG A 35 -9.07 8.81 -4.86
C ARG A 35 -10.28 8.79 -3.95
N GLU A 36 -10.36 7.85 -3.03
CA GLU A 36 -11.54 7.66 -2.18
C GLU A 36 -11.70 8.80 -1.17
N LEU A 37 -10.61 9.37 -0.70
CA LEU A 37 -10.64 10.47 0.26
C LEU A 37 -10.51 11.84 -0.40
N ARG A 38 -10.51 11.90 -1.73
CA ARG A 38 -10.40 13.15 -2.50
C ARG A 38 -9.18 13.96 -2.06
N ALA A 39 -8.07 13.28 -1.95
CA ALA A 39 -6.81 13.87 -1.52
C ALA A 39 -5.82 13.89 -2.66
N LYS A 40 -4.87 14.80 -2.59
CA LYS A 40 -3.74 14.86 -3.50
C LYS A 40 -2.50 14.34 -2.80
N GLN A 41 -1.53 13.88 -3.56
CA GLN A 41 -0.22 13.54 -3.03
C GLN A 41 0.33 14.74 -2.25
N GLY A 42 0.77 14.51 -1.03
CA GLY A 42 1.30 15.58 -0.20
C GLY A 42 0.26 16.38 0.59
N ASP A 43 -1.01 16.00 0.51
CA ASP A 43 -2.09 16.65 1.26
C ASP A 43 -1.76 16.60 2.76
N SER A 44 -1.63 17.77 3.39
CA SER A 44 -1.24 17.88 4.79
C SER A 44 -2.30 17.35 5.77
N LYS A 45 -3.52 17.12 5.29
CA LYS A 45 -4.63 16.60 6.11
C LYS A 45 -4.78 15.08 6.01
N LEU A 46 -4.01 14.45 5.13
CA LEU A 46 -4.04 13.00 4.96
C LEU A 46 -3.05 12.33 5.91
N SER A 47 -3.48 11.28 6.56
CA SER A 47 -2.61 10.44 7.38
C SER A 47 -2.81 8.96 7.03
N ALA A 48 -1.78 8.18 7.24
CA ALA A 48 -1.78 6.75 6.95
C ALA A 48 -1.25 5.97 8.15
N GLN A 49 -1.87 4.83 8.40
CA GLN A 49 -1.45 3.92 9.45
C GLN A 49 -1.43 2.51 8.87
N VAL A 50 -0.32 1.79 9.03
CA VAL A 50 -0.13 0.49 8.40
C VAL A 50 0.28 -0.52 9.46
N GLU A 51 -0.38 -1.68 9.46
CA GLU A 51 0.05 -2.83 10.24
C GLU A 51 0.48 -3.90 9.26
N LEU A 52 1.64 -4.49 9.50
CA LEU A 52 2.20 -5.50 8.60
C LEU A 52 3.32 -6.26 9.31
N PRO A 53 3.68 -7.45 8.80
CA PRO A 53 4.91 -8.08 9.25
C PRO A 53 6.10 -7.18 8.90
N TYR A 54 6.75 -6.63 9.92
CA TYR A 54 7.81 -5.64 9.69
C TYR A 54 9.14 -6.32 9.43
N ARG A 55 9.27 -6.83 8.23
CA ARG A 55 10.50 -7.44 7.72
C ARG A 55 10.55 -7.30 6.20
N ILE A 56 11.74 -7.22 5.66
CA ILE A 56 11.96 -7.19 4.20
C ILE A 56 11.57 -8.55 3.62
N PRO A 57 10.86 -8.62 2.49
CA PRO A 57 10.45 -7.51 1.61
C PRO A 57 9.06 -6.92 1.90
N ILE A 58 8.35 -7.44 2.89
CA ILE A 58 6.98 -6.99 3.19
C ILE A 58 6.98 -5.51 3.59
N SER A 59 7.96 -5.09 4.37
CA SER A 59 8.07 -3.71 4.83
C SER A 59 8.26 -2.69 3.70
N CYS A 60 8.65 -3.14 2.51
CA CYS A 60 8.74 -2.26 1.34
C CYS A 60 7.39 -1.65 0.94
N LEU A 61 6.30 -2.24 1.41
CA LEU A 61 4.96 -1.66 1.25
C LEU A 61 4.90 -0.24 1.83
N LEU A 62 5.60 0.01 2.93
CA LEU A 62 5.63 1.34 3.54
C LEU A 62 6.19 2.40 2.58
N ASP A 63 7.22 2.04 1.82
CA ASP A 63 7.78 2.96 0.82
C ASP A 63 6.78 3.26 -0.29
N GLY A 64 6.00 2.27 -0.70
CA GLY A 64 4.95 2.48 -1.69
C GLY A 64 3.87 3.45 -1.20
N VAL A 65 3.49 3.34 0.06
CA VAL A 65 2.54 4.28 0.68
C VAL A 65 3.14 5.67 0.75
N GLN A 66 4.38 5.80 1.18
CA GLN A 66 5.07 7.09 1.26
C GLN A 66 5.18 7.76 -0.10
N PHE A 67 5.60 7.00 -1.10
CA PHE A 67 5.76 7.51 -2.46
C PHE A 67 4.43 7.99 -3.04
N SER A 68 3.36 7.20 -2.88
CA SER A 68 2.08 7.51 -3.51
C SER A 68 1.32 8.62 -2.80
N THR A 69 1.39 8.69 -1.48
CA THR A 69 0.54 9.61 -0.70
C THR A 69 1.27 10.85 -0.22
N GLY A 70 2.57 10.78 -0.05
CA GLY A 70 3.32 11.84 0.64
C GLY A 70 3.19 11.78 2.15
N CYS A 71 2.50 10.77 2.69
CA CYS A 71 2.51 10.50 4.13
C CYS A 71 3.78 9.74 4.44
N THR A 72 4.66 10.33 5.25
CA THR A 72 5.97 9.74 5.52
C THR A 72 6.22 9.66 7.02
N ILE A 73 7.23 8.87 7.37
CA ILE A 73 7.70 8.83 8.76
C ILE A 73 8.21 10.21 9.19
N GLY A 74 8.94 10.89 8.30
CA GLY A 74 9.55 12.20 8.61
C GLY A 74 8.54 13.29 8.88
N ASN A 75 7.43 13.32 8.14
CA ASN A 75 6.38 14.33 8.39
C ASN A 75 5.33 13.86 9.41
N LYS A 76 5.52 12.67 9.98
CA LYS A 76 4.66 12.07 11.01
C LYS A 76 3.23 11.80 10.57
N ARG A 77 3.01 11.74 9.26
CA ARG A 77 1.70 11.38 8.71
C ARG A 77 1.59 9.91 8.31
N LEU A 78 2.69 9.17 8.42
CA LEU A 78 2.68 7.72 8.31
C LEU A 78 3.15 7.13 9.62
N SER A 79 2.37 6.21 10.17
CA SER A 79 2.78 5.38 11.30
C SER A 79 2.61 3.91 10.91
N PHE A 80 3.36 3.03 11.56
CA PHE A 80 3.24 1.59 11.30
C PHE A 80 3.45 0.81 12.57
N LYS A 81 2.98 -0.44 12.54
CA LYS A 81 3.08 -1.36 13.67
C LYS A 81 3.35 -2.76 13.13
N ASP A 82 4.24 -3.48 13.79
CA ASP A 82 4.50 -4.88 13.46
C ASP A 82 3.25 -5.73 13.80
N SER A 83 2.84 -6.58 12.86
CA SER A 83 1.64 -7.39 12.99
C SER A 83 1.77 -8.62 12.12
N THR A 84 0.89 -9.60 12.33
CA THR A 84 0.86 -10.80 11.49
C THR A 84 0.10 -10.58 10.18
N ASP A 85 -0.82 -9.62 10.16
CA ASP A 85 -1.67 -9.34 8.99
C ASP A 85 -1.33 -7.98 8.40
N ILE A 86 -1.70 -7.79 7.14
CA ILE A 86 -1.55 -6.50 6.46
C ILE A 86 -2.87 -5.76 6.52
N THR A 87 -2.90 -4.63 7.22
CA THR A 87 -4.02 -3.70 7.22
C THR A 87 -3.51 -2.28 7.03
N LEU A 88 -4.22 -1.50 6.24
CA LEU A 88 -3.87 -0.11 5.99
C LEU A 88 -5.09 0.75 6.31
N SER A 89 -4.87 1.88 6.96
CA SER A 89 -5.91 2.84 7.27
C SER A 89 -5.44 4.21 6.81
N PHE A 90 -6.32 4.92 6.12
CA PHE A 90 -6.03 6.29 5.66
C PHE A 90 -7.16 7.18 6.13
N SER A 91 -6.84 8.37 6.58
CA SER A 91 -7.86 9.30 7.04
C SER A 91 -7.57 10.72 6.58
N LYS A 92 -8.65 11.46 6.36
CA LYS A 92 -8.60 12.87 6.00
C LYS A 92 -9.83 13.54 6.59
N TYR A 93 -9.63 14.55 7.43
CA TYR A 93 -10.68 15.22 8.19
C TYR A 93 -11.48 14.21 9.02
N GLY A 94 -12.75 14.07 8.80
CA GLY A 94 -13.59 13.14 9.56
C GLY A 94 -13.85 11.81 8.86
N GLU A 95 -13.15 11.52 7.77
CA GLU A 95 -13.38 10.30 6.99
C GLU A 95 -12.16 9.39 7.06
N ALA A 96 -12.42 8.10 7.03
CA ALA A 96 -11.36 7.09 7.01
C ALA A 96 -11.73 5.94 6.10
N ILE A 97 -10.73 5.33 5.48
CA ILE A 97 -10.87 4.05 4.80
C ILE A 97 -9.91 3.05 5.41
N GLY A 98 -10.36 1.80 5.47
CA GLY A 98 -9.51 0.69 5.89
C GLY A 98 -9.39 -0.30 4.75
N LEU A 99 -8.19 -0.80 4.52
CA LEU A 99 -7.89 -1.78 3.48
C LEU A 99 -7.30 -3.03 4.10
N THR A 100 -7.79 -4.19 3.68
CA THR A 100 -7.19 -5.48 4.01
C THR A 100 -6.89 -6.21 2.72
N LEU A 101 -5.82 -7.00 2.74
CA LEU A 101 -5.39 -7.74 1.56
C LEU A 101 -6.33 -8.91 1.29
N LYS A 102 -6.80 -9.01 0.05
CA LYS A 102 -7.64 -10.14 -0.35
C LYS A 102 -6.83 -11.42 -0.50
N LYS A 103 -7.54 -12.53 -0.63
CA LYS A 103 -6.94 -13.85 -0.72
C LYS A 103 -6.08 -14.02 -1.98
N ALA A 104 -6.52 -13.50 -3.13
CA ALA A 104 -5.80 -13.69 -4.38
C ALA A 104 -4.39 -13.10 -4.36
N PRO A 105 -4.17 -11.81 -4.00
CA PRO A 105 -2.82 -11.31 -3.89
C PRO A 105 -2.03 -11.96 -2.76
N PHE A 106 -2.68 -12.32 -1.66
CA PHE A 106 -2.01 -13.05 -0.59
C PHE A 106 -1.43 -14.37 -1.11
N GLN A 107 -2.19 -15.13 -1.89
CA GLN A 107 -1.72 -16.39 -2.46
C GLN A 107 -0.59 -16.17 -3.47
N LEU A 108 -0.69 -15.11 -4.26
CA LEU A 108 0.33 -14.76 -5.26
C LEU A 108 1.67 -14.44 -4.58
N LEU A 109 1.62 -13.83 -3.39
CA LEU A 109 2.80 -13.39 -2.65
C LEU A 109 3.23 -14.39 -1.57
N ASN A 110 2.62 -15.55 -1.50
CA ASN A 110 2.78 -16.45 -0.36
C ASN A 110 4.23 -16.92 -0.16
N ARG A 111 4.99 -17.10 -1.23
CA ARG A 111 6.41 -17.49 -1.11
C ARG A 111 7.21 -16.44 -0.34
N LEU A 112 6.92 -15.17 -0.59
CA LEU A 112 7.58 -14.07 0.12
C LEU A 112 7.12 -13.99 1.57
N PHE A 113 5.83 -14.25 1.83
CA PHE A 113 5.34 -14.32 3.21
C PHE A 113 6.00 -15.43 4.01
N ARG A 114 6.37 -16.53 3.33
CA ARG A 114 7.08 -17.65 3.96
C ARG A 114 8.58 -17.43 4.09
N GLY A 115 9.08 -16.29 3.63
CA GLY A 115 10.50 -15.96 3.73
C GLY A 115 11.39 -16.56 2.66
N GLU A 116 10.79 -17.04 1.55
CA GLU A 116 11.59 -17.55 0.43
C GLU A 116 12.22 -16.43 -0.36
N ASP A 117 13.44 -16.67 -0.83
CA ASP A 117 14.12 -15.73 -1.71
C ASP A 117 13.68 -15.98 -3.16
N LEU A 118 13.33 -14.90 -3.85
CA LEU A 118 13.02 -14.94 -5.28
C LEU A 118 14.08 -14.18 -6.04
N ASN A 119 14.34 -14.62 -7.28
CA ASN A 119 15.30 -13.91 -8.14
C ASN A 119 14.67 -12.63 -8.70
N ASP A 120 15.48 -11.79 -9.31
CA ASP A 120 15.04 -10.48 -9.83
C ASP A 120 13.92 -10.61 -10.85
N LYS A 121 13.98 -11.63 -11.72
CA LYS A 121 12.94 -11.85 -12.71
C LYS A 121 11.60 -12.20 -12.05
N GLU A 122 11.62 -13.09 -11.07
CA GLU A 122 10.42 -13.48 -10.34
C GLU A 122 9.81 -12.28 -9.60
N LEU A 123 10.65 -11.47 -8.96
CA LEU A 123 10.18 -10.27 -8.26
C LEU A 123 9.58 -9.26 -9.22
N ARG A 124 10.21 -9.06 -10.38
CA ARG A 124 9.69 -8.14 -11.39
C ARG A 124 8.36 -8.63 -11.97
N ASP A 125 8.25 -9.93 -12.25
CA ASP A 125 7.01 -10.52 -12.76
C ASP A 125 5.87 -10.37 -11.75
N LEU A 126 6.13 -10.63 -10.47
CA LEU A 126 5.14 -10.43 -9.42
C LEU A 126 4.74 -8.95 -9.30
N SER A 127 5.70 -8.05 -9.40
CA SER A 127 5.44 -6.62 -9.35
C SER A 127 4.49 -6.19 -10.46
N HIS A 128 4.71 -6.66 -11.68
CA HIS A 128 3.84 -6.37 -12.80
C HIS A 128 2.45 -7.00 -12.63
N ASN A 129 2.38 -8.20 -12.10
CA ASN A 129 1.10 -8.85 -11.82
C ASN A 129 0.27 -8.03 -10.82
N ILE A 130 0.89 -7.60 -9.74
CA ILE A 130 0.19 -6.75 -8.75
C ILE A 130 -0.20 -5.41 -9.38
N ALA A 131 0.69 -4.81 -10.17
CA ALA A 131 0.44 -3.51 -10.80
C ALA A 131 -0.78 -3.52 -11.73
N THR A 132 -1.02 -4.63 -12.41
CA THR A 132 -2.11 -4.76 -13.38
C THR A 132 -3.41 -5.29 -12.79
N MET A 133 -3.40 -5.76 -11.54
CA MET A 133 -4.63 -6.17 -10.86
C MET A 133 -5.48 -4.95 -10.50
N ASN A 134 -6.79 -5.11 -10.59
CA ASN A 134 -7.70 -4.08 -10.13
C ASN A 134 -7.65 -3.95 -8.61
N GLU A 135 -7.91 -2.76 -8.11
CA GLU A 135 -7.85 -2.49 -6.67
C GLU A 135 -8.84 -3.36 -5.90
N ASN A 136 -10.02 -3.62 -6.46
CA ASN A 136 -11.02 -4.47 -5.83
C ASN A 136 -10.64 -5.96 -5.86
N GLU A 137 -9.66 -6.35 -6.65
CA GLU A 137 -9.06 -7.68 -6.58
C GLU A 137 -7.96 -7.76 -5.51
N LEU A 138 -7.35 -6.62 -5.19
CA LEU A 138 -6.26 -6.56 -4.23
C LEU A 138 -6.75 -6.37 -2.80
N PHE A 139 -7.75 -5.51 -2.61
CA PHE A 139 -8.15 -5.07 -1.27
C PHE A 139 -9.63 -5.19 -1.02
N ASP A 140 -9.99 -5.62 0.19
CA ASP A 140 -11.29 -5.33 0.77
C ASP A 140 -11.20 -3.93 1.37
N MET A 141 -12.18 -3.10 1.05
CA MET A 141 -12.21 -1.71 1.53
C MET A 141 -13.43 -1.48 2.41
N LYS A 142 -13.19 -0.84 3.56
CA LYS A 142 -14.25 -0.34 4.42
C LYS A 142 -14.09 1.17 4.53
N GLN A 143 -15.17 1.89 4.28
CA GLN A 143 -15.18 3.35 4.31
C GLN A 143 -16.23 3.82 5.31
N ARG A 144 -15.81 4.70 6.22
CA ARG A 144 -16.70 5.20 7.25
C ARG A 144 -16.13 6.49 7.86
N PRO A 145 -17.01 7.34 8.44
CA PRO A 145 -16.53 8.48 9.20
C PRO A 145 -15.73 8.03 10.42
N VAL A 146 -14.68 8.76 10.75
CA VAL A 146 -13.81 8.43 11.89
C VAL A 146 -14.62 8.36 13.17
N GLY A 147 -15.58 9.30 13.38
CA GLY A 147 -16.43 9.30 14.55
C GLY A 147 -17.30 8.05 14.67
N SER A 148 -17.81 7.54 13.56
CA SER A 148 -18.59 6.30 13.54
C SER A 148 -17.72 5.10 13.91
N ALA A 149 -16.48 5.08 13.44
CA ALA A 149 -15.55 4.01 13.78
C ALA A 149 -15.29 3.96 15.28
N LEU A 150 -15.14 5.11 15.92
CA LEU A 150 -14.90 5.19 17.36
C LEU A 150 -16.10 4.75 18.17
N ARG A 151 -17.32 4.98 17.67
CA ARG A 151 -18.55 4.63 18.39
C ARG A 151 -18.90 3.15 18.28
N THR A 152 -18.47 2.49 17.25
CA THR A 152 -18.85 1.09 16.99
C THR A 152 -17.89 0.08 17.59
N THR A 153 -16.78 0.55 18.09
CA THR A 153 -15.80 -0.30 18.79
C THR A 153 -15.95 -0.23 20.31
#